data_8b5b86a9491f9addfc1df89f7c97bd26
#
_entry.id   8b5b86a9491f9addfc1df89f7c97bd26
#
_cell.length_a   1.000
_cell.length_b   1.000
_cell.length_c   1.000
_cell.angle_alpha   90.00
_cell.angle_beta   90.00
_cell.angle_gamma   90.00
#
_symmetry.space_group_name_H-M   'P 1'
#
loop_
_entity.id
_entity.type
_entity.pdbx_description
1 polymer ?
#
loop_
_entity_poly.entity_id
_entity_poly.type
_entity_poly.pdbx_seq_one_letter_code
_entity_poly.pdbx_strand_id
1 'polypeptide(L)'
;AYIRAIERFNSEEKEEFLYYEVKCLEEALETIKEIRFDAAIVDLNLNKTEKSTEGNQAIKSLIENFRMPIFVISAYLDGLEDLYKNTPLITSLTKGQIKTQDLLKEIVKELHSHVMQFYARNGFLEKQINDFYWNHLSHTFESWEKLSEDIPKNELDVIISRHTLIGINEELNKISPKYHYAETYIIPSIKEIPHTGNILELSGEYYINLTPSCDIAEKAKLGKLSSFSLLKIE
;
A
#
# COMPACT_ATOMS: atom_id res chain seq x y z
N ALA A 1 -1.11 27.20 -11.55
CA ALA A 1 -1.43 27.59 -10.16
C ALA A 1 -0.51 26.85 -9.17
N TYR A 2 -0.30 25.55 -9.31
CA TYR A 2 0.52 24.75 -8.39
C TYR A 2 1.98 25.17 -8.36
N ILE A 3 2.63 25.39 -9.51
CA ILE A 3 4.05 25.75 -9.61
C ILE A 3 4.38 26.96 -8.73
N ARG A 4 3.64 28.07 -8.88
CA ARG A 4 3.88 29.27 -8.06
C ARG A 4 3.65 29.05 -6.55
N ALA A 5 2.71 28.16 -6.21
CA ALA A 5 2.46 27.83 -4.81
C ALA A 5 3.59 26.97 -4.23
N ILE A 6 4.15 26.05 -5.00
CA ILE A 6 5.31 25.23 -4.61
C ILE A 6 6.55 26.11 -4.45
N GLU A 7 6.85 26.98 -5.42
CA GLU A 7 7.98 27.91 -5.34
C GLU A 7 7.89 28.79 -4.09
N ARG A 8 6.70 29.30 -3.79
CA ARG A 8 6.45 30.08 -2.57
C ARG A 8 6.62 29.23 -1.32
N PHE A 9 6.06 28.00 -1.28
CA PHE A 9 6.19 27.09 -0.17
C PHE A 9 7.66 26.79 0.12
N ASN A 10 8.44 26.44 -0.91
CA ASN A 10 9.86 26.16 -0.81
C ASN A 10 10.67 27.37 -0.29
N SER A 11 10.20 28.61 -0.51
CA SER A 11 10.86 29.82 0.01
C SER A 11 10.47 30.14 1.46
N GLU A 12 9.32 29.71 1.94
CA GLU A 12 8.77 30.04 3.26
C GLU A 12 8.98 28.92 4.30
N GLU A 13 9.04 27.66 3.86
CA GLU A 13 9.12 26.49 4.73
C GLU A 13 10.50 25.83 4.67
N LYS A 14 10.77 24.88 5.58
CA LYS A 14 12.03 24.13 5.61
C LYS A 14 12.05 22.95 4.65
N GLU A 15 10.89 22.53 4.21
CA GLU A 15 10.71 21.41 3.29
C GLU A 15 10.77 21.92 1.86
N GLU A 16 11.45 21.19 0.97
CA GLU A 16 11.56 21.54 -0.44
C GLU A 16 10.84 20.50 -1.30
N PHE A 17 9.85 20.96 -2.07
CA PHE A 17 9.21 20.13 -3.10
C PHE A 17 9.95 20.25 -4.43
N LEU A 18 10.38 19.09 -4.94
CA LEU A 18 10.69 18.93 -6.36
C LEU A 18 9.41 18.44 -7.06
N TYR A 19 9.04 19.06 -8.16
CA TYR A 19 7.79 18.72 -8.83
C TYR A 19 8.02 18.38 -10.30
N TYR A 20 7.16 17.49 -10.79
CA TYR A 20 7.07 17.11 -12.20
C TYR A 20 5.61 17.28 -12.64
N GLU A 21 5.39 18.07 -13.69
CA GLU A 21 4.06 18.27 -14.26
C GLU A 21 3.96 17.42 -15.53
N VAL A 22 2.94 16.56 -15.57
CA VAL A 22 2.60 15.74 -16.73
C VAL A 22 1.19 16.08 -17.19
N LYS A 23 0.93 16.03 -18.51
CA LYS A 23 -0.31 16.55 -19.09
C LYS A 23 -1.22 15.46 -19.64
N CYS A 24 -0.74 14.25 -19.81
CA CYS A 24 -1.49 13.12 -20.32
C CYS A 24 -1.08 11.84 -19.60
N LEU A 25 -1.91 10.78 -19.76
CA LEU A 25 -1.68 9.50 -19.13
C LEU A 25 -0.39 8.83 -19.61
N GLU A 26 -0.09 8.89 -20.91
CA GLU A 26 1.10 8.27 -21.48
C GLU A 26 2.37 8.84 -20.88
N GLU A 27 2.47 10.18 -20.80
CA GLU A 27 3.60 10.87 -20.18
C GLU A 27 3.71 10.51 -18.69
N ALA A 28 2.59 10.41 -17.98
CA ALA A 28 2.57 10.00 -16.58
C ALA A 28 3.11 8.59 -16.40
N LEU A 29 2.68 7.64 -17.24
CA LEU A 29 3.12 6.25 -17.17
C LEU A 29 4.60 6.07 -17.51
N GLU A 30 5.16 6.88 -18.40
CA GLU A 30 6.59 6.90 -18.69
C GLU A 30 7.39 7.48 -17.53
N THR A 31 6.97 8.63 -17.01
CA THR A 31 7.64 9.31 -15.90
C THR A 31 7.68 8.44 -14.64
N ILE A 32 6.61 7.70 -14.34
CA ILE A 32 6.53 6.77 -13.21
C ILE A 32 7.57 5.65 -13.29
N LYS A 33 7.98 5.22 -14.48
CA LYS A 33 8.99 4.17 -14.65
C LYS A 33 10.40 4.65 -14.33
N GLU A 34 10.66 5.94 -14.54
CA GLU A 34 11.99 6.51 -14.42
C GLU A 34 12.21 7.21 -13.07
N ILE A 35 11.16 7.81 -12.51
CA ILE A 35 11.23 8.64 -11.33
C ILE A 35 10.36 8.07 -10.21
N ARG A 36 10.92 8.03 -9.00
CA ARG A 36 10.17 7.72 -7.78
C ARG A 36 9.63 8.99 -7.16
N PHE A 37 8.36 8.98 -6.83
CA PHE A 37 7.64 10.08 -6.21
C PHE A 37 7.27 9.74 -4.76
N ASP A 38 7.23 10.78 -3.91
CA ASP A 38 6.79 10.67 -2.52
C ASP A 38 5.31 11.01 -2.35
N ALA A 39 4.71 11.76 -3.27
CA ALA A 39 3.29 12.07 -3.32
C ALA A 39 2.84 12.35 -4.76
N ALA A 40 1.55 12.21 -5.03
CA ALA A 40 0.96 12.58 -6.32
C ALA A 40 -0.30 13.43 -6.15
N ILE A 41 -0.47 14.39 -7.06
CA ILE A 41 -1.72 15.12 -7.25
C ILE A 41 -2.27 14.73 -8.63
N VAL A 42 -3.48 14.17 -8.66
CA VAL A 42 -4.11 13.66 -9.88
C VAL A 42 -5.39 14.44 -10.17
N ASP A 43 -5.53 14.96 -11.39
CA ASP A 43 -6.83 15.42 -11.91
C ASP A 43 -7.52 14.26 -12.62
N LEU A 44 -8.79 13.99 -12.31
CA LEU A 44 -9.54 12.92 -12.98
C LEU A 44 -9.77 13.23 -14.47
N ASN A 45 -9.88 14.52 -14.82
CA ASN A 45 -10.20 14.98 -16.17
C ASN A 45 -8.96 15.51 -16.89
N LEU A 46 -8.00 14.64 -17.20
CA LEU A 46 -6.78 15.03 -17.91
C LEU A 46 -7.10 15.60 -19.33
N ASN A 47 -8.07 15.08 -20.03
CA ASN A 47 -8.39 15.46 -21.42
C ASN A 47 -9.66 16.35 -21.58
N LYS A 48 -10.22 16.92 -20.52
CA LYS A 48 -11.41 17.79 -20.55
C LYS A 48 -12.65 17.18 -21.21
N THR A 49 -12.70 15.87 -21.42
CA THR A 49 -13.88 15.15 -21.88
C THR A 49 -14.65 14.62 -20.68
N GLU A 50 -15.98 14.76 -20.66
CA GLU A 50 -16.85 14.44 -19.51
C GLU A 50 -16.81 12.98 -19.02
N LYS A 51 -16.09 12.09 -19.69
CA LYS A 51 -16.00 10.66 -19.36
C LYS A 51 -14.58 10.10 -19.44
N SER A 52 -13.57 10.90 -19.11
CA SER A 52 -12.19 10.40 -19.12
C SER A 52 -11.97 9.42 -17.94
N THR A 53 -11.55 8.19 -18.27
CA THR A 53 -11.11 7.19 -17.27
C THR A 53 -9.61 7.29 -16.97
N GLU A 54 -8.92 8.21 -17.60
CA GLU A 54 -7.46 8.35 -17.55
C GLU A 54 -6.96 8.65 -16.13
N GLY A 55 -7.68 9.48 -15.38
CA GLY A 55 -7.34 9.74 -13.98
C GLY A 55 -7.36 8.48 -13.11
N ASN A 56 -8.37 7.62 -13.28
CA ASN A 56 -8.43 6.33 -12.57
C ASN A 56 -7.29 5.39 -13.01
N GLN A 57 -6.92 5.38 -14.29
CA GLN A 57 -5.79 4.59 -14.79
C GLN A 57 -4.45 5.09 -14.23
N ALA A 58 -4.27 6.41 -14.13
CA ALA A 58 -3.11 6.99 -13.49
C ALA A 58 -3.04 6.60 -12.00
N ILE A 59 -4.14 6.71 -11.25
CA ILE A 59 -4.23 6.29 -9.85
C ILE A 59 -3.88 4.81 -9.71
N LYS A 60 -4.44 3.95 -10.56
CA LYS A 60 -4.14 2.52 -10.56
C LYS A 60 -2.64 2.26 -10.73
N SER A 61 -2.02 2.90 -11.71
CA SER A 61 -0.59 2.74 -11.95
C SER A 61 0.27 3.26 -10.79
N LEU A 62 -0.14 4.36 -10.14
CA LEU A 62 0.54 4.88 -8.96
C LEU A 62 0.47 3.88 -7.80
N ILE A 63 -0.69 3.28 -7.53
CA ILE A 63 -0.88 2.28 -6.47
C ILE A 63 -0.05 1.02 -6.72
N GLU A 64 0.02 0.56 -7.97
CA GLU A 64 0.79 -0.62 -8.35
C GLU A 64 2.31 -0.44 -8.18
N ASN A 65 2.80 0.79 -8.29
CA ASN A 65 4.25 1.07 -8.32
C ASN A 65 4.79 1.76 -7.06
N PHE A 66 3.92 2.46 -6.29
CA PHE A 66 4.36 3.32 -5.18
C PHE A 66 3.56 3.09 -3.91
N ARG A 67 4.19 3.41 -2.79
CA ARG A 67 3.60 3.51 -1.46
C ARG A 67 3.65 4.97 -1.03
N MET A 68 2.68 5.76 -1.47
CA MET A 68 2.65 7.21 -1.24
C MET A 68 1.21 7.73 -1.15
N PRO A 69 0.97 8.89 -0.51
CA PRO A 69 -0.33 9.55 -0.54
C PRO A 69 -0.65 10.07 -1.94
N ILE A 70 -1.92 9.91 -2.34
CA ILE A 70 -2.45 10.38 -3.62
C ILE A 70 -3.57 11.38 -3.33
N PHE A 71 -3.46 12.58 -3.90
CA PHE A 71 -4.48 13.63 -3.79
C PHE A 71 -5.20 13.77 -5.12
N VAL A 72 -6.46 13.38 -5.14
CA VAL A 72 -7.31 13.51 -6.33
C VAL A 72 -8.02 14.83 -6.28
N ILE A 73 -7.74 15.76 -7.22
CA ILE A 73 -8.33 17.10 -7.25
C ILE A 73 -9.03 17.30 -8.57
N SER A 74 -10.36 17.22 -8.55
CA SER A 74 -11.18 17.35 -9.75
C SER A 74 -12.36 18.30 -9.54
N ALA A 75 -12.88 18.85 -10.64
CA ALA A 75 -14.12 19.60 -10.59
C ALA A 75 -15.33 18.71 -10.26
N TYR A 76 -15.28 17.46 -10.69
CA TYR A 76 -16.30 16.43 -10.49
C TYR A 76 -15.65 15.15 -10.01
N LEU A 77 -16.06 14.66 -8.84
CA LEU A 77 -15.53 13.43 -8.22
C LEU A 77 -16.37 12.19 -8.52
N ASP A 78 -17.50 12.34 -9.20
CA ASP A 78 -18.41 11.24 -9.52
C ASP A 78 -17.75 10.17 -10.41
N GLY A 79 -16.74 10.56 -11.21
CA GLY A 79 -15.94 9.65 -12.03
C GLY A 79 -14.86 8.87 -11.27
N LEU A 80 -14.62 9.16 -9.98
CA LEU A 80 -13.66 8.41 -9.17
C LEU A 80 -14.26 7.04 -8.80
N GLU A 81 -13.49 5.98 -9.01
CA GLU A 81 -13.91 4.62 -8.65
C GLU A 81 -14.11 4.49 -7.13
N ASP A 82 -15.14 3.73 -6.73
CA ASP A 82 -15.51 3.57 -5.31
C ASP A 82 -14.40 2.94 -4.47
N LEU A 83 -13.58 2.08 -5.07
CA LEU A 83 -12.39 1.52 -4.43
C LEU A 83 -11.45 2.62 -3.93
N TYR A 84 -11.23 3.65 -4.74
CA TYR A 84 -10.31 4.74 -4.39
C TYR A 84 -10.92 5.71 -3.38
N LYS A 85 -12.25 5.93 -3.42
CA LYS A 85 -12.96 6.77 -2.44
C LYS A 85 -12.82 6.27 -1.01
N ASN A 86 -12.67 4.96 -0.84
CA ASN A 86 -12.61 4.30 0.47
C ASN A 86 -11.17 3.96 0.92
N THR A 87 -10.16 4.37 0.18
CA THR A 87 -8.75 4.12 0.52
C THR A 87 -8.20 5.31 1.30
N PRO A 88 -7.77 5.15 2.58
CA PRO A 88 -7.38 6.27 3.44
C PRO A 88 -6.23 7.15 2.91
N LEU A 89 -5.30 6.57 2.14
CA LEU A 89 -4.18 7.30 1.51
C LEU A 89 -4.54 7.95 0.17
N ILE A 90 -5.82 7.90 -0.24
CA ILE A 90 -6.33 8.60 -1.42
C ILE A 90 -7.31 9.66 -0.96
N THR A 91 -6.82 10.88 -0.89
CA THR A 91 -7.62 12.04 -0.49
C THR A 91 -8.28 12.68 -1.70
N SER A 92 -9.61 12.65 -1.78
CA SER A 92 -10.36 13.26 -2.88
C SER A 92 -10.92 14.61 -2.49
N LEU A 93 -10.65 15.65 -3.30
CA LEU A 93 -11.00 17.02 -3.07
C LEU A 93 -11.60 17.67 -4.33
N THR A 94 -12.67 18.44 -4.16
CA THR A 94 -13.21 19.25 -5.24
C THR A 94 -12.31 20.47 -5.49
N LYS A 95 -12.10 20.83 -6.76
CA LYS A 95 -11.34 22.05 -7.11
C LYS A 95 -11.88 23.28 -6.38
N GLY A 96 -10.99 23.97 -5.66
CA GLY A 96 -11.34 25.12 -4.84
C GLY A 96 -11.74 24.80 -3.39
N GLN A 97 -11.89 23.55 -3.01
CA GLN A 97 -12.19 23.13 -1.63
C GLN A 97 -11.04 23.43 -0.68
N ILE A 98 -9.80 23.34 -1.16
CA ILE A 98 -8.60 23.61 -0.38
C ILE A 98 -7.70 24.62 -1.12
N LYS A 99 -7.03 25.50 -0.40
CA LYS A 99 -5.97 26.34 -0.97
C LYS A 99 -4.74 25.50 -1.25
N THR A 100 -4.03 25.77 -2.34
CA THR A 100 -2.86 24.98 -2.74
C THR A 100 -1.78 24.93 -1.64
N GLN A 101 -1.56 26.02 -0.89
CA GLN A 101 -0.61 26.00 0.23
C GLN A 101 -1.03 25.09 1.37
N ASP A 102 -2.33 25.04 1.69
CA ASP A 102 -2.84 24.16 2.74
C ASP A 102 -2.76 22.69 2.29
N LEU A 103 -2.99 22.42 0.99
CA LEU A 103 -2.76 21.10 0.40
C LEU A 103 -1.29 20.65 0.54
N LEU A 104 -0.32 21.53 0.25
CA LEU A 104 1.10 21.20 0.40
C LEU A 104 1.44 20.88 1.87
N LYS A 105 0.84 21.57 2.83
CA LYS A 105 0.99 21.28 4.26
C LYS A 105 0.41 19.90 4.63
N GLU A 106 -0.76 19.56 4.09
CA GLU A 106 -1.32 18.22 4.33
C GLU A 106 -0.45 17.12 3.70
N ILE A 107 0.12 17.33 2.51
CA ILE A 107 1.09 16.40 1.91
C ILE A 107 2.29 16.18 2.85
N VAL A 108 2.90 17.26 3.34
CA VAL A 108 4.04 17.17 4.28
C VAL A 108 3.64 16.41 5.55
N LYS A 109 2.50 16.72 6.11
CA LYS A 109 1.99 16.07 7.32
C LYS A 109 1.81 14.55 7.10
N GLU A 110 1.25 14.13 5.96
CA GLU A 110 1.11 12.71 5.64
C GLU A 110 2.46 12.04 5.44
N LEU A 111 3.39 12.68 4.71
CA LEU A 111 4.74 12.16 4.49
C LEU A 111 5.52 12.01 5.80
N HIS A 112 5.28 12.88 6.78
CA HIS A 112 5.89 12.80 8.11
C HIS A 112 5.18 11.81 9.06
N SER A 113 4.10 11.18 8.64
CA SER A 113 3.47 10.12 9.46
C SER A 113 4.44 8.95 9.67
N HIS A 114 4.37 8.30 10.84
CA HIS A 114 5.26 7.19 11.16
C HIS A 114 5.17 6.05 10.14
N VAL A 115 3.96 5.76 9.65
CA VAL A 115 3.72 4.71 8.66
C VAL A 115 4.39 5.05 7.33
N MET A 116 4.26 6.30 6.85
CA MET A 116 4.90 6.72 5.60
C MET A 116 6.43 6.71 5.72
N GLN A 117 6.98 7.19 6.85
CA GLN A 117 8.41 7.12 7.14
C GLN A 117 8.93 5.67 7.21
N PHE A 118 8.13 4.73 7.74
CA PHE A 118 8.49 3.32 7.78
C PHE A 118 8.66 2.72 6.39
N TYR A 119 7.78 3.08 5.42
CA TYR A 119 7.80 2.61 4.04
C TYR A 119 8.59 3.50 3.08
N ALA A 120 9.09 4.64 3.53
CA ALA A 120 9.86 5.57 2.70
C ALA A 120 11.15 4.93 2.18
N ARG A 121 11.71 5.53 1.14
CA ARG A 121 13.07 5.21 0.68
C ARG A 121 14.06 5.41 1.84
N ASN A 122 14.92 4.43 2.08
CA ASN A 122 15.79 4.36 3.25
C ASN A 122 15.04 4.35 4.60
N GLY A 123 13.73 4.07 4.60
CA GLY A 123 12.94 3.86 5.79
C GLY A 123 13.31 2.56 6.51
N PHE A 124 12.65 2.30 7.62
CA PHE A 124 12.99 1.16 8.48
C PHE A 124 12.87 -0.18 7.72
N LEU A 125 11.79 -0.39 6.96
CA LEU A 125 11.59 -1.64 6.22
C LEU A 125 12.68 -1.89 5.18
N GLU A 126 13.04 -0.87 4.39
CA GLU A 126 14.07 -1.00 3.36
C GLU A 126 15.45 -1.29 3.97
N LYS A 127 15.76 -0.68 5.13
CA LYS A 127 16.97 -1.00 5.89
C LYS A 127 16.99 -2.46 6.33
N GLN A 128 15.90 -2.99 6.88
CA GLN A 128 15.83 -4.40 7.29
C GLN A 128 16.03 -5.35 6.09
N ILE A 129 15.47 -5.03 4.93
CA ILE A 129 15.68 -5.80 3.69
C ILE A 129 17.14 -5.76 3.27
N ASN A 130 17.77 -4.57 3.28
CA ASN A 130 19.16 -4.41 2.91
C ASN A 130 20.11 -5.12 3.90
N ASP A 131 19.85 -5.00 5.20
CA ASP A 131 20.64 -5.67 6.22
C ASP A 131 20.56 -7.20 6.06
N PHE A 132 19.37 -7.73 5.85
CA PHE A 132 19.19 -9.17 5.59
C PHE A 132 19.88 -9.60 4.29
N TYR A 133 19.75 -8.82 3.21
CA TYR A 133 20.40 -9.11 1.94
C TYR A 133 21.92 -9.22 2.10
N TRP A 134 22.57 -8.23 2.68
CA TRP A 134 24.02 -8.18 2.78
C TRP A 134 24.59 -9.13 3.83
N ASN A 135 23.92 -9.30 4.96
CA ASN A 135 24.43 -10.12 6.06
C ASN A 135 24.10 -11.62 5.89
N HIS A 136 23.14 -11.99 5.06
CA HIS A 136 22.70 -13.38 4.91
C HIS A 136 22.59 -13.84 3.46
N LEU A 137 21.68 -13.27 2.66
CA LEU A 137 21.36 -13.76 1.33
C LEU A 137 22.56 -13.68 0.38
N SER A 138 23.33 -12.60 0.41
CA SER A 138 24.50 -12.40 -0.43
C SER A 138 25.58 -13.49 -0.24
N HIS A 139 25.72 -14.02 0.98
CA HIS A 139 26.67 -15.09 1.29
C HIS A 139 26.30 -16.44 0.65
N THR A 140 25.07 -16.61 0.28
CA THR A 140 24.54 -17.83 -0.36
C THR A 140 24.10 -17.60 -1.80
N PHE A 141 24.51 -16.48 -2.41
CA PHE A 141 24.09 -16.05 -3.75
C PHE A 141 24.29 -17.14 -4.81
N GLU A 142 25.45 -17.77 -4.85
CA GLU A 142 25.73 -18.85 -5.81
C GLU A 142 24.80 -20.05 -5.68
N SER A 143 24.32 -20.33 -4.46
CA SER A 143 23.37 -21.41 -4.21
C SER A 143 21.99 -21.05 -4.76
N TRP A 144 21.59 -19.78 -4.65
CA TRP A 144 20.33 -19.27 -5.22
C TRP A 144 20.38 -19.25 -6.75
N GLU A 145 21.52 -18.87 -7.35
CA GLU A 145 21.71 -18.94 -8.80
C GLU A 145 21.58 -20.36 -9.35
N LYS A 146 22.20 -21.34 -8.68
CA LYS A 146 22.03 -22.77 -9.07
C LYS A 146 20.59 -23.22 -8.96
N LEU A 147 19.89 -22.81 -7.92
CA LEU A 147 18.47 -23.15 -7.73
C LEU A 147 17.58 -22.56 -8.84
N SER A 148 17.98 -21.40 -9.39
CA SER A 148 17.26 -20.73 -10.49
C SER A 148 17.30 -21.52 -11.81
N GLU A 149 18.25 -22.46 -11.98
CA GLU A 149 18.33 -23.31 -13.16
C GLU A 149 17.24 -24.41 -13.15
N ASP A 150 16.80 -24.83 -11.95
CA ASP A 150 15.89 -25.96 -11.76
C ASP A 150 14.43 -25.51 -11.48
N ILE A 151 14.23 -24.27 -11.02
CA ILE A 151 12.92 -23.79 -10.56
C ILE A 151 12.41 -22.65 -11.47
N PRO A 152 11.15 -22.69 -11.90
CA PRO A 152 10.54 -21.59 -12.65
C PRO A 152 10.62 -20.27 -11.87
N LYS A 153 10.90 -19.16 -12.58
CA LYS A 153 11.14 -17.85 -11.99
C LYS A 153 10.04 -17.41 -10.99
N ASN A 154 8.78 -17.56 -11.35
CA ASN A 154 7.65 -17.19 -10.50
C ASN A 154 7.59 -17.97 -9.18
N GLU A 155 8.02 -19.24 -9.19
CA GLU A 155 8.10 -20.07 -8.00
C GLU A 155 9.32 -19.68 -7.15
N LEU A 156 10.46 -19.43 -7.79
CA LEU A 156 11.67 -18.96 -7.13
C LEU A 156 11.46 -17.63 -6.43
N ASP A 157 10.76 -16.68 -7.08
CA ASP A 157 10.42 -15.37 -6.50
C ASP A 157 9.62 -15.53 -5.18
N VAL A 158 8.69 -16.50 -5.13
CA VAL A 158 7.93 -16.80 -3.91
C VAL A 158 8.82 -17.42 -2.82
N ILE A 159 9.72 -18.32 -3.20
CA ILE A 159 10.65 -18.96 -2.26
C ILE A 159 11.59 -17.94 -1.64
N ILE A 160 12.22 -17.09 -2.45
CA ILE A 160 13.12 -16.02 -1.98
C ILE A 160 12.35 -15.03 -1.10
N SER A 161 11.13 -14.65 -1.48
CA SER A 161 10.30 -13.76 -0.67
C SER A 161 10.01 -14.32 0.70
N ARG A 162 9.62 -15.61 0.79
CA ARG A 162 9.37 -16.27 2.08
C ARG A 162 10.64 -16.37 2.93
N HIS A 163 11.77 -16.72 2.32
CA HIS A 163 13.05 -16.77 3.00
C HIS A 163 13.43 -15.41 3.58
N THR A 164 13.30 -14.36 2.80
CA THR A 164 13.54 -12.97 3.24
C THR A 164 12.65 -12.57 4.40
N LEU A 165 11.34 -12.86 4.32
CA LEU A 165 10.38 -12.54 5.39
C LEU A 165 10.69 -13.29 6.69
N ILE A 166 11.09 -14.57 6.62
CA ILE A 166 11.51 -15.35 7.79
C ILE A 166 12.74 -14.71 8.41
N GLY A 167 13.76 -14.39 7.61
CA GLY A 167 14.98 -13.77 8.13
C GLY A 167 14.75 -12.40 8.77
N ILE A 168 13.97 -11.54 8.13
CA ILE A 168 13.59 -10.24 8.70
C ILE A 168 12.83 -10.44 10.03
N ASN A 169 11.90 -11.41 10.09
CA ASN A 169 11.16 -11.67 11.32
C ASN A 169 12.08 -12.14 12.46
N GLU A 170 13.11 -12.95 12.18
CA GLU A 170 14.10 -13.34 13.18
C GLU A 170 14.91 -12.15 13.68
N GLU A 171 15.33 -11.22 12.80
CA GLU A 171 16.02 -10.00 13.21
C GLU A 171 15.12 -9.09 14.06
N LEU A 172 13.85 -8.93 13.69
CA LEU A 172 12.89 -8.16 14.48
C LEU A 172 12.68 -8.76 15.88
N ASN A 173 12.65 -10.09 16.01
CA ASN A 173 12.55 -10.77 17.31
C ASN A 173 13.76 -10.53 18.21
N LYS A 174 14.95 -10.27 17.64
CA LYS A 174 16.13 -9.85 18.42
C LYS A 174 15.96 -8.42 18.96
N ILE A 175 15.34 -7.53 18.17
CA ILE A 175 15.09 -6.13 18.59
C ILE A 175 14.00 -6.09 19.66
N SER A 176 12.90 -6.81 19.48
CA SER A 176 11.79 -6.89 20.43
C SER A 176 11.21 -8.30 20.48
N PRO A 177 11.45 -9.07 21.56
CA PRO A 177 10.85 -10.40 21.71
C PRO A 177 9.39 -10.36 22.17
N LYS A 178 8.82 -9.18 22.39
CA LYS A 178 7.43 -9.02 22.83
C LYS A 178 6.56 -8.66 21.62
N TYR A 179 5.50 -9.41 21.43
CA TYR A 179 4.49 -9.15 20.40
C TYR A 179 3.41 -8.20 20.93
N HIS A 180 2.99 -7.28 20.07
CA HIS A 180 1.84 -6.43 20.33
C HIS A 180 0.60 -7.05 19.66
N TYR A 181 -0.59 -6.88 20.26
CA TYR A 181 -1.83 -7.45 19.72
C TYR A 181 -2.13 -7.01 18.27
N ALA A 182 -1.73 -5.79 17.88
CA ALA A 182 -1.88 -5.29 16.52
C ALA A 182 -1.12 -6.09 15.45
N GLU A 183 -0.11 -6.88 15.85
CA GLU A 183 0.66 -7.74 14.95
C GLU A 183 -0.10 -9.02 14.57
N THR A 184 -1.17 -9.35 15.31
CA THR A 184 -1.92 -10.60 15.16
C THR A 184 -2.97 -10.52 14.06
N TYR A 185 -3.49 -9.33 13.79
CA TYR A 185 -4.63 -9.14 12.90
C TYR A 185 -4.28 -8.24 11.72
N ILE A 186 -4.63 -8.72 10.50
CA ILE A 186 -4.47 -7.97 9.25
C ILE A 186 -5.85 -7.52 8.79
N ILE A 187 -6.00 -6.20 8.60
CA ILE A 187 -7.25 -5.57 8.16
C ILE A 187 -6.97 -4.73 6.90
N PRO A 188 -7.69 -4.93 5.80
CA PRO A 188 -8.68 -6.00 5.56
C PRO A 188 -8.07 -7.39 5.49
N SER A 189 -8.88 -8.42 5.71
CA SER A 189 -8.42 -9.82 5.66
C SER A 189 -7.86 -10.17 4.27
N ILE A 190 -6.72 -10.87 4.23
CA ILE A 190 -6.13 -11.39 2.99
C ILE A 190 -6.91 -12.60 2.47
N LYS A 191 -7.59 -13.33 3.38
CA LYS A 191 -8.31 -14.55 3.05
C LYS A 191 -9.78 -14.25 2.78
N GLU A 192 -10.30 -14.77 1.67
CA GLU A 192 -11.70 -14.64 1.28
C GLU A 192 -12.65 -15.40 2.22
N ILE A 193 -12.19 -16.51 2.77
CA ILE A 193 -12.98 -17.36 3.70
C ILE A 193 -12.44 -17.15 5.11
N PRO A 194 -13.31 -16.85 6.09
CA PRO A 194 -12.89 -16.73 7.48
C PRO A 194 -12.30 -18.04 8.01
N HIS A 195 -11.15 -17.96 8.66
CA HIS A 195 -10.47 -19.08 9.30
C HIS A 195 -10.69 -19.07 10.81
N THR A 196 -10.36 -20.18 11.47
CA THR A 196 -10.34 -20.27 12.93
C THR A 196 -9.47 -19.16 13.51
N GLY A 197 -9.99 -18.44 14.50
CA GLY A 197 -9.34 -17.32 15.16
C GLY A 197 -9.55 -15.97 14.47
N ASN A 198 -10.15 -15.91 13.29
CA ASN A 198 -10.51 -14.62 12.69
C ASN A 198 -11.60 -13.93 13.49
N ILE A 199 -11.50 -12.60 13.56
CA ILE A 199 -12.55 -11.74 14.12
C ILE A 199 -13.46 -11.29 12.99
N LEU A 200 -14.75 -11.43 13.20
CA LEU A 200 -15.82 -11.04 12.29
C LEU A 200 -16.66 -9.94 12.93
N GLU A 201 -16.98 -8.91 12.17
CA GLU A 201 -17.96 -7.90 12.56
C GLU A 201 -19.31 -8.23 11.92
N LEU A 202 -20.33 -8.42 12.74
CA LEU A 202 -21.70 -8.70 12.32
C LEU A 202 -22.64 -7.74 13.03
N SER A 203 -23.28 -6.85 12.27
CA SER A 203 -24.24 -5.87 12.82
C SER A 203 -23.67 -4.98 13.94
N GLY A 204 -22.38 -4.60 13.82
CA GLY A 204 -21.69 -3.76 14.81
C GLY A 204 -21.20 -4.49 16.05
N GLU A 205 -21.30 -5.80 16.11
CA GLU A 205 -20.77 -6.66 17.18
C GLU A 205 -19.62 -7.51 16.66
N TYR A 206 -18.65 -7.83 17.54
CA TYR A 206 -17.46 -8.58 17.18
C TYR A 206 -17.55 -10.03 17.68
N TYR A 207 -17.13 -10.95 16.81
CA TYR A 207 -17.15 -12.39 17.08
C TYR A 207 -15.82 -13.01 16.67
N ILE A 208 -15.33 -13.95 17.48
CA ILE A 208 -14.21 -14.81 17.08
C ILE A 208 -14.75 -16.08 16.43
N ASN A 209 -14.18 -16.48 15.30
CA ASN A 209 -14.53 -17.73 14.63
C ASN A 209 -13.82 -18.90 15.32
N LEU A 210 -14.58 -19.79 15.91
CA LEU A 210 -14.11 -21.02 16.57
C LEU A 210 -14.26 -22.28 15.71
N THR A 211 -14.77 -22.15 14.49
CA THR A 211 -14.92 -23.30 13.59
C THR A 211 -13.55 -23.92 13.30
N PRO A 212 -13.37 -25.24 13.50
CA PRO A 212 -12.11 -25.91 13.22
C PRO A 212 -11.66 -25.72 11.78
N SER A 213 -10.36 -25.53 11.57
CA SER A 213 -9.80 -25.28 10.21
C SER A 213 -10.03 -26.47 9.26
N CYS A 214 -10.06 -27.72 9.77
CA CYS A 214 -10.37 -28.90 8.98
C CYS A 214 -11.81 -28.85 8.43
N ASP A 215 -12.79 -28.45 9.27
CA ASP A 215 -14.19 -28.32 8.87
C ASP A 215 -14.39 -27.22 7.83
N ILE A 216 -13.67 -26.09 7.98
CA ILE A 216 -13.70 -25.00 7.01
C ILE A 216 -13.15 -25.49 5.66
N ALA A 217 -11.98 -26.14 5.67
CA ALA A 217 -11.33 -26.62 4.45
C ALA A 217 -12.14 -27.69 3.72
N GLU A 218 -12.74 -28.63 4.45
CA GLU A 218 -13.56 -29.70 3.87
C GLU A 218 -14.87 -29.13 3.28
N LYS A 219 -15.59 -28.33 4.05
CA LYS A 219 -16.86 -27.72 3.63
C LYS A 219 -16.67 -26.73 2.46
N ALA A 220 -15.58 -25.97 2.46
CA ALA A 220 -15.26 -25.07 1.35
C ALA A 220 -15.03 -25.81 0.05
N LYS A 221 -14.24 -26.92 0.08
CA LYS A 221 -14.01 -27.79 -1.09
C LYS A 221 -15.30 -28.36 -1.66
N LEU A 222 -16.27 -28.64 -0.80
CA LEU A 222 -17.57 -29.21 -1.19
C LEU A 222 -18.60 -28.16 -1.59
N GLY A 223 -18.28 -26.86 -1.53
CA GLY A 223 -19.25 -25.76 -1.72
C GLY A 223 -20.37 -25.76 -0.68
N LYS A 224 -20.16 -26.35 0.49
CA LYS A 224 -21.15 -26.55 1.56
C LYS A 224 -20.90 -25.70 2.81
N LEU A 225 -20.02 -24.68 2.71
CA LEU A 225 -19.73 -23.81 3.84
C LEU A 225 -20.94 -22.89 4.11
N SER A 226 -21.81 -23.30 5.02
CA SER A 226 -23.07 -22.62 5.32
C SER A 226 -23.15 -22.02 6.73
N SER A 227 -22.22 -22.36 7.62
CA SER A 227 -22.25 -21.89 9.00
C SER A 227 -20.88 -21.89 9.66
N PHE A 228 -20.69 -20.95 10.58
CA PHE A 228 -19.53 -20.84 11.45
C PHE A 228 -19.95 -20.93 12.92
N SER A 229 -19.07 -21.50 13.76
CA SER A 229 -19.23 -21.44 15.22
C SER A 229 -18.56 -20.16 15.69
N LEU A 230 -19.37 -19.21 16.18
CA LEU A 230 -18.93 -17.89 16.57
C LEU A 230 -19.06 -17.69 18.07
N LEU A 231 -18.05 -17.08 18.70
CA LEU A 231 -18.10 -16.61 20.07
C LEU A 231 -18.09 -15.09 20.06
N LYS A 232 -19.10 -14.48 20.70
CA LYS A 232 -19.16 -13.02 20.84
C LYS A 232 -18.02 -12.53 21.73
N ILE A 233 -17.39 -11.43 21.33
CA ILE A 233 -16.36 -10.72 22.09
C ILE A 233 -17.07 -9.56 22.80
N GLU A 234 -16.89 -9.45 24.11
CA GLU A 234 -17.39 -8.34 24.94
C GLU A 234 -16.38 -7.21 25.05
#